data_f79f582c25b12ddcdc882c0dae642cd8
#
_entry.id   f79f582c25b12ddcdc882c0dae642cd8
#
_cell.length_a   1.000
_cell.length_b   1.000
_cell.length_c   1.000
_cell.angle_alpha   90.00
_cell.angle_beta   90.00
_cell.angle_gamma   90.00
#
_symmetry.space_group_name_H-M   'P 1'
#
loop_
_entity.id
_entity.type
_entity.pdbx_description
1 polymer ?
#
loop_
_entity_poly.entity_id
_entity_poly.type
_entity_poly.pdbx_seq_one_letter_code
_entity_poly.pdbx_strand_id
1 'polypeptide(L)'
;MKLLEERIIADGKVIGDDILKVDMFLNHQIDVNLLQEIGKEFKRRFDGCNINKILTIEASGIGIACITAQYFSVPVVFAKKGAHKNVGDNVYFTVVHSFTKGTDSLVAVSKDYIKKGDRILIIDDFLANGAAVSGLIDIIKQAVSYTHLTLPTTE
;
A
#
# COMPACT_ATOMS: atom_id res chain seq x y z
N MET A 1 6.33 15.08 -4.55
CA MET A 1 7.79 14.92 -4.29
C MET A 1 8.52 15.10 -5.61
N LYS A 2 9.25 16.20 -5.72
CA LYS A 2 9.88 16.65 -6.98
C LYS A 2 10.71 15.57 -7.69
N LEU A 3 11.53 14.81 -6.95
CA LEU A 3 12.34 13.73 -7.52
C LEU A 3 11.49 12.66 -8.20
N LEU A 4 10.38 12.26 -7.61
CA LEU A 4 9.46 11.26 -8.21
C LEU A 4 8.76 11.83 -9.45
N GLU A 5 8.34 13.07 -9.41
CA GLU A 5 7.73 13.76 -10.55
C GLU A 5 8.69 13.85 -11.73
N GLU A 6 9.94 14.27 -11.48
CA GLU A 6 11.00 14.32 -12.49
C GLU A 6 11.28 12.93 -13.09
N ARG A 7 11.28 11.88 -12.26
CA ARG A 7 11.47 10.51 -12.72
C ARG A 7 10.31 9.99 -13.57
N ILE A 8 9.07 10.32 -13.19
CA ILE A 8 7.88 9.99 -13.98
C ILE A 8 7.91 10.69 -15.33
N ILE A 9 8.29 11.97 -15.36
CA ILE A 9 8.37 12.74 -16.60
C ILE A 9 9.48 12.19 -17.52
N ALA A 10 10.64 11.81 -16.95
CA ALA A 10 11.79 11.34 -17.73
C ALA A 10 11.58 9.93 -18.28
N ASP A 11 11.08 9.01 -17.49
CA ASP A 11 11.07 7.57 -17.80
C ASP A 11 9.67 6.97 -17.90
N GLY A 12 8.64 7.64 -17.38
CA GLY A 12 7.25 7.18 -17.46
C GLY A 12 6.74 7.17 -18.89
N LYS A 13 5.88 6.22 -19.20
CA LYS A 13 5.23 6.12 -20.51
C LYS A 13 3.72 6.20 -20.36
N VAL A 14 3.09 7.04 -21.17
CA VAL A 14 1.64 7.10 -21.27
C VAL A 14 1.20 6.15 -22.38
N ILE A 15 0.29 5.25 -22.07
CA ILE A 15 -0.33 4.32 -23.01
C ILE A 15 -1.80 4.69 -23.17
N GLY A 16 -2.22 5.01 -24.39
CA GLY A 16 -3.55 5.57 -24.62
C GLY A 16 -3.67 6.94 -23.94
N ASP A 17 -4.87 7.26 -23.47
CA ASP A 17 -5.15 8.55 -22.85
C ASP A 17 -5.07 8.51 -21.30
N ASP A 18 -5.09 7.30 -20.69
CA ASP A 18 -5.37 7.15 -19.26
C ASP A 18 -4.38 6.28 -18.49
N ILE A 19 -3.42 5.60 -19.14
CA ILE A 19 -2.54 4.65 -18.45
C ILE A 19 -1.12 5.21 -18.35
N LEU A 20 -0.72 5.58 -17.12
CA LEU A 20 0.67 5.88 -16.81
C LEU A 20 1.42 4.59 -16.45
N LYS A 21 2.44 4.25 -17.26
CA LYS A 21 3.31 3.11 -17.05
C LYS A 21 4.62 3.55 -16.40
N VAL A 22 4.92 3.02 -15.23
CA VAL A 22 6.12 3.28 -14.42
C VAL A 22 6.81 1.98 -13.99
N ASP A 23 6.56 0.90 -14.72
CA ASP A 23 7.03 -0.44 -14.41
C ASP A 23 8.55 -0.59 -14.45
N MET A 24 9.24 0.32 -15.14
CA MET A 24 10.70 0.29 -15.24
C MET A 24 11.44 0.73 -13.98
N PHE A 25 10.74 1.35 -12.99
CA PHE A 25 11.40 1.80 -11.76
C PHE A 25 10.58 1.61 -10.47
N LEU A 26 9.29 1.29 -10.58
CA LEU A 26 8.42 1.25 -9.40
C LEU A 26 7.79 -0.11 -9.12
N ASN A 27 7.13 -0.75 -10.08
CA ASN A 27 6.24 -1.88 -9.81
C ASN A 27 6.46 -3.13 -10.69
N HIS A 28 7.51 -3.17 -11.48
CA HIS A 28 8.00 -4.38 -12.14
C HIS A 28 9.51 -4.51 -11.95
N GLN A 29 10.29 -3.58 -12.45
CA GLN A 29 11.66 -3.33 -12.01
C GLN A 29 11.63 -2.27 -10.92
N ILE A 30 12.40 -2.47 -9.86
CA ILE A 30 12.42 -1.57 -8.70
C ILE A 30 13.76 -0.82 -8.67
N ASP A 31 13.69 0.52 -8.76
CA ASP A 31 14.83 1.37 -8.45
C ASP A 31 14.90 1.59 -6.94
N VAL A 32 15.77 0.82 -6.29
CA VAL A 32 15.92 0.83 -4.82
C VAL A 32 16.33 2.21 -4.29
N ASN A 33 17.17 2.94 -5.02
CA ASN A 33 17.60 4.28 -4.60
C ASN A 33 16.43 5.28 -4.63
N LEU A 34 15.61 5.21 -5.66
CA LEU A 34 14.38 6.03 -5.73
C LEU A 34 13.43 5.67 -4.58
N LEU A 35 13.23 4.38 -4.31
CA LEU A 35 12.36 3.94 -3.21
C LEU A 35 12.89 4.35 -1.83
N GLN A 36 14.21 4.42 -1.65
CA GLN A 36 14.80 4.97 -0.42
C GLN A 36 14.43 6.44 -0.23
N GLU A 37 14.51 7.26 -1.26
CA GLU A 37 14.14 8.68 -1.17
C GLU A 37 12.62 8.85 -0.92
N ILE A 38 11.79 8.00 -1.51
CA ILE A 38 10.35 7.96 -1.22
C ILE A 38 10.11 7.56 0.25
N GLY A 39 10.82 6.56 0.75
CA GLY A 39 10.70 6.13 2.14
C GLY A 39 11.10 7.22 3.15
N LYS A 40 12.16 7.98 2.87
CA LYS A 40 12.57 9.16 3.65
C LYS A 40 11.48 10.23 3.65
N GLU A 41 10.87 10.48 2.48
CA GLU A 41 9.80 11.48 2.36
C GLU A 41 8.55 11.05 3.13
N PHE A 42 8.17 9.78 3.10
CA PHE A 42 7.10 9.27 3.95
C PHE A 42 7.44 9.45 5.44
N LYS A 43 8.67 9.11 5.85
CA LYS A 43 9.09 9.33 7.25
C LYS A 43 8.95 10.79 7.64
N ARG A 44 9.39 11.71 6.79
CA ARG A 44 9.29 13.14 7.04
C ARG A 44 7.84 13.62 7.17
N ARG A 45 6.92 13.13 6.31
CA ARG A 45 5.49 13.53 6.32
C ARG A 45 4.73 12.98 7.51
N PHE A 46 5.07 11.80 7.96
CA PHE A 46 4.41 11.10 9.06
C PHE A 46 5.22 11.09 10.35
N ASP A 47 6.21 11.99 10.46
CA ASP A 47 6.94 12.16 11.71
C ASP A 47 6.00 12.61 12.84
N GLY A 48 6.19 12.02 14.03
CA GLY A 48 5.30 12.27 15.17
C GLY A 48 3.96 11.53 15.15
N CYS A 49 3.60 10.83 14.06
CA CYS A 49 2.36 10.05 13.99
C CYS A 49 2.40 8.75 14.82
N ASN A 50 3.56 8.41 15.40
CA ASN A 50 3.76 7.19 16.19
C ASN A 50 3.33 5.92 15.45
N ILE A 51 3.64 5.82 14.15
CA ILE A 51 3.35 4.64 13.34
C ILE A 51 4.09 3.44 13.92
N ASN A 52 3.41 2.34 14.14
CA ASN A 52 3.98 1.09 14.64
C ASN A 52 3.86 -0.07 13.66
N LYS A 53 3.23 0.16 12.51
CA LYS A 53 3.02 -0.87 11.50
C LYS A 53 2.75 -0.25 10.12
N ILE A 54 3.24 -0.89 9.07
CA ILE A 54 2.89 -0.55 7.69
C ILE A 54 2.01 -1.66 7.12
N LEU A 55 0.94 -1.28 6.43
CA LEU A 55 0.04 -2.19 5.72
C LEU A 55 0.07 -1.87 4.23
N THR A 56 0.22 -2.89 3.42
CA THR A 56 0.16 -2.80 1.96
C THR A 56 -0.62 -3.98 1.37
N ILE A 57 -0.65 -4.07 0.06
CA ILE A 57 -1.30 -5.17 -0.66
C ILE A 57 -0.33 -5.81 -1.66
N GLU A 58 -0.37 -7.14 -1.80
CA GLU A 58 0.46 -7.83 -2.81
C GLU A 58 0.03 -7.45 -4.24
N ALA A 59 0.98 -7.39 -5.18
CA ALA A 59 2.40 -7.67 -5.00
C ALA A 59 3.23 -6.38 -5.00
N SER A 60 2.87 -5.39 -5.81
CA SER A 60 3.72 -4.23 -6.16
C SER A 60 3.97 -3.27 -5.00
N GLY A 61 3.02 -3.13 -4.07
CA GLY A 61 3.17 -2.31 -2.87
C GLY A 61 4.21 -2.82 -1.87
N ILE A 62 4.57 -4.12 -1.91
CA ILE A 62 5.47 -4.73 -0.92
C ILE A 62 6.86 -4.10 -0.94
N GLY A 63 7.42 -3.87 -2.13
CA GLY A 63 8.76 -3.30 -2.26
C GLY A 63 8.90 -1.93 -1.59
N ILE A 64 8.02 -1.01 -1.93
CA ILE A 64 8.03 0.34 -1.37
C ILE A 64 7.70 0.35 0.13
N ALA A 65 6.78 -0.51 0.57
CA ALA A 65 6.44 -0.66 1.98
C ALA A 65 7.64 -1.14 2.81
N CYS A 66 8.37 -2.16 2.35
CA CYS A 66 9.54 -2.70 3.03
C CYS A 66 10.67 -1.67 3.16
N ILE A 67 10.98 -0.93 2.11
CA ILE A 67 12.01 0.11 2.16
C ILE A 67 11.57 1.26 3.08
N THR A 68 10.31 1.67 3.02
CA THR A 68 9.78 2.70 3.92
C THR A 68 9.81 2.26 5.39
N ALA A 69 9.50 1.00 5.66
CA ALA A 69 9.49 0.45 7.02
C ALA A 69 10.83 0.55 7.75
N GLN A 70 11.94 0.53 7.02
CA GLN A 70 13.27 0.72 7.59
C GLN A 70 13.41 2.08 8.30
N TYR A 71 12.83 3.14 7.71
CA TYR A 71 12.87 4.49 8.29
C TYR A 71 11.96 4.67 9.50
N PHE A 72 10.92 3.83 9.62
CA PHE A 72 10.03 3.80 10.79
C PHE A 72 10.43 2.77 11.83
N SER A 73 11.33 1.82 11.49
CA SER A 73 11.71 0.68 12.33
C SER A 73 10.51 -0.16 12.76
N VAL A 74 9.60 -0.44 11.83
CA VAL A 74 8.34 -1.15 12.08
C VAL A 74 8.15 -2.34 11.12
N PRO A 75 7.34 -3.34 11.48
CA PRO A 75 7.02 -4.43 10.59
C PRO A 75 6.11 -3.99 9.44
N VAL A 76 6.18 -4.74 8.34
CA VAL A 76 5.25 -4.65 7.22
C VAL A 76 4.32 -5.84 7.24
N VAL A 77 3.03 -5.57 7.12
CA VAL A 77 1.99 -6.56 6.86
C VAL A 77 1.48 -6.34 5.45
N PHE A 78 1.31 -7.39 4.68
CA PHE A 78 0.70 -7.26 3.36
C PHE A 78 -0.56 -8.12 3.24
N ALA A 79 -1.59 -7.52 2.69
CA ALA A 79 -2.83 -8.20 2.38
C ALA A 79 -2.63 -9.09 1.15
N LYS A 80 -3.14 -10.30 1.22
CA LYS A 80 -3.06 -11.28 0.14
C LYS A 80 -4.30 -11.23 -0.73
N LYS A 81 -4.11 -11.29 -2.05
CA LYS A 81 -5.19 -11.40 -3.03
C LYS A 81 -5.49 -12.86 -3.36
N GLY A 82 -6.75 -13.16 -3.59
CA GLY A 82 -7.22 -14.45 -4.09
C GLY A 82 -8.15 -15.17 -3.13
N ALA A 83 -9.02 -16.01 -3.70
CA ALA A 83 -9.90 -16.90 -2.95
C ALA A 83 -9.09 -18.10 -2.48
N HIS A 84 -8.54 -18.06 -1.29
CA HIS A 84 -7.95 -19.24 -0.69
C HIS A 84 -9.07 -20.07 -0.06
N LYS A 85 -9.32 -21.27 -0.59
CA LYS A 85 -10.27 -22.25 -0.01
C LYS A 85 -9.95 -22.62 1.43
N ASN A 86 -8.80 -22.20 1.94
CA ASN A 86 -8.31 -22.41 3.31
C ASN A 86 -8.11 -21.09 4.08
N VAL A 87 -8.92 -20.07 3.81
CA VAL A 87 -8.96 -18.91 4.67
C VAL A 87 -9.64 -19.36 5.97
N GLY A 88 -8.84 -19.80 6.94
CA GLY A 88 -9.33 -20.15 8.27
C GLY A 88 -10.06 -18.97 8.93
N ASP A 89 -10.80 -19.21 9.99
CA ASP A 89 -11.61 -18.20 10.72
C ASP A 89 -10.78 -17.04 11.31
N ASN A 90 -9.45 -17.07 11.18
CA ASN A 90 -8.52 -16.12 11.79
C ASN A 90 -8.02 -15.04 10.81
N VAL A 91 -8.89 -14.51 9.94
CA VAL A 91 -8.55 -13.42 9.02
C VAL A 91 -9.61 -12.33 9.02
N TYR A 92 -9.16 -11.11 8.73
CA TYR A 92 -10.00 -10.03 8.24
C TYR A 92 -9.99 -10.07 6.73
N PHE A 93 -11.12 -9.86 6.09
CA PHE A 93 -11.19 -9.87 4.63
C PHE A 93 -12.16 -8.83 4.10
N THR A 94 -11.94 -8.45 2.86
CA THR A 94 -12.84 -7.58 2.09
C THR A 94 -12.78 -7.95 0.61
N VAL A 95 -13.72 -7.45 -0.17
CA VAL A 95 -13.74 -7.60 -1.63
C VAL A 95 -13.31 -6.27 -2.24
N VAL A 96 -12.29 -6.33 -3.10
CA VAL A 96 -11.80 -5.18 -3.86
C VAL A 96 -12.16 -5.36 -5.33
N HIS A 97 -12.90 -4.42 -5.86
CA HIS A 97 -13.26 -4.40 -7.28
C HIS A 97 -12.14 -3.80 -8.13
N SER A 98 -11.63 -4.56 -9.09
CA SER A 98 -10.65 -4.07 -10.06
C SER A 98 -11.36 -3.54 -11.31
N PHE A 99 -11.43 -2.24 -11.46
CA PHE A 99 -12.04 -1.63 -12.65
C PHE A 99 -11.28 -1.94 -13.94
N THR A 100 -9.96 -2.05 -13.88
CA THR A 100 -9.14 -2.38 -15.07
C THR A 100 -9.30 -3.81 -15.55
N LYS A 101 -9.63 -4.74 -14.64
CA LYS A 101 -9.85 -6.16 -14.97
C LYS A 101 -11.32 -6.56 -14.94
N GLY A 102 -12.21 -5.70 -14.47
CA GLY A 102 -13.64 -6.01 -14.30
C GLY A 102 -13.92 -7.20 -13.38
N THR A 103 -12.99 -7.49 -12.44
CA THR A 103 -13.07 -8.66 -11.56
C THR A 103 -12.97 -8.26 -10.10
N ASP A 104 -13.70 -8.97 -9.27
CA ASP A 104 -13.60 -8.86 -7.82
C ASP A 104 -12.48 -9.75 -7.30
N SER A 105 -11.70 -9.22 -6.39
CA SER A 105 -10.65 -9.97 -5.70
C SER A 105 -10.91 -9.95 -4.20
N LEU A 106 -10.91 -11.14 -3.59
CA LEU A 106 -10.90 -11.26 -2.15
C LEU A 106 -9.51 -10.84 -1.65
N VAL A 107 -9.49 -9.96 -0.65
CA VAL A 107 -8.27 -9.48 -0.01
C VAL A 107 -8.35 -9.81 1.47
N ALA A 108 -7.30 -10.44 2.00
CA ALA A 108 -7.30 -10.94 3.37
C ALA A 108 -6.00 -10.66 4.12
N VAL A 109 -6.11 -10.44 5.44
CA VAL A 109 -4.99 -10.29 6.38
C VAL A 109 -5.26 -11.13 7.62
N SER A 110 -4.25 -11.85 8.14
CA SER A 110 -4.39 -12.58 9.40
C SER A 110 -4.65 -11.63 10.58
N LYS A 111 -5.59 -12.02 11.44
CA LYS A 111 -5.89 -11.34 12.70
C LYS A 111 -4.71 -11.30 13.67
N ASP A 112 -3.72 -12.17 13.47
CA ASP A 112 -2.52 -12.22 14.31
C ASP A 112 -1.63 -10.99 14.12
N TYR A 113 -1.71 -10.32 12.96
CA TYR A 113 -0.78 -9.25 12.58
C TYR A 113 -1.38 -7.84 12.66
N ILE A 114 -2.69 -7.70 12.85
CA ILE A 114 -3.35 -6.40 13.06
C ILE A 114 -4.15 -6.46 14.35
N LYS A 115 -3.80 -5.58 15.28
CA LYS A 115 -4.38 -5.56 16.64
C LYS A 115 -5.05 -4.22 16.92
N LYS A 116 -5.98 -4.24 17.85
CA LYS A 116 -6.57 -3.01 18.39
C LYS A 116 -5.47 -2.14 19.01
N GLY A 117 -5.46 -0.86 18.64
CA GLY A 117 -4.45 0.11 19.10
C GLY A 117 -3.25 0.26 18.15
N ASP A 118 -3.14 -0.57 17.11
CA ASP A 118 -2.13 -0.36 16.07
C ASP A 118 -2.33 1.00 15.38
N ARG A 119 -1.22 1.68 15.11
CA ARG A 119 -1.13 2.92 14.33
C ARG A 119 -0.52 2.59 12.98
N ILE A 120 -1.37 2.41 11.99
CA ILE A 120 -1.02 1.80 10.72
C ILE A 120 -0.87 2.87 9.64
N LEU A 121 0.27 2.85 8.94
CA LEU A 121 0.47 3.58 7.71
C LEU A 121 0.16 2.65 6.53
N ILE A 122 -0.80 3.02 5.69
CA ILE A 122 -1.08 2.31 4.44
C ILE A 122 -0.16 2.86 3.35
N ILE A 123 0.50 1.96 2.64
CA ILE A 123 1.36 2.28 1.49
C ILE A 123 0.96 1.38 0.31
N ASP A 124 0.82 1.99 -0.85
CA ASP A 124 0.64 1.28 -2.13
C ASP A 124 1.45 2.00 -3.22
N ASP A 125 1.66 1.35 -4.36
CA ASP A 125 2.40 1.92 -5.50
C ASP A 125 1.53 2.87 -6.33
N PHE A 126 0.24 2.58 -6.46
CA PHE A 126 -0.73 3.38 -7.22
C PHE A 126 -2.06 3.53 -6.47
N LEU A 127 -2.55 4.74 -6.39
CA LEU A 127 -3.88 5.00 -5.83
C LEU A 127 -4.99 4.54 -6.79
N ALA A 128 -4.80 4.75 -8.10
CA ALA A 128 -5.81 4.54 -9.13
C ALA A 128 -7.16 5.16 -8.72
N ASN A 129 -8.22 4.35 -8.65
CA ASN A 129 -9.54 4.77 -8.16
C ASN A 129 -9.73 4.61 -6.63
N GLY A 130 -8.68 4.25 -5.91
CA GLY A 130 -8.70 4.07 -4.45
C GLY A 130 -9.32 2.78 -3.94
N ALA A 131 -9.73 1.85 -4.83
CA ALA A 131 -10.39 0.62 -4.41
C ALA A 131 -9.52 -0.25 -3.48
N ALA A 132 -8.23 -0.40 -3.78
CA ALA A 132 -7.30 -1.16 -2.94
C ALA A 132 -7.14 -0.51 -1.56
N VAL A 133 -6.94 0.80 -1.51
CA VAL A 133 -6.81 1.55 -0.25
C VAL A 133 -8.09 1.47 0.56
N SER A 134 -9.27 1.62 -0.05
CA SER A 134 -10.55 1.47 0.63
C SER A 134 -10.72 0.07 1.23
N GLY A 135 -10.31 -0.97 0.50
CA GLY A 135 -10.32 -2.34 1.02
C GLY A 135 -9.38 -2.53 2.22
N LEU A 136 -8.18 -1.96 2.19
CA LEU A 136 -7.25 -2.00 3.34
C LEU A 136 -7.82 -1.24 4.54
N ILE A 137 -8.50 -0.11 4.32
CA ILE A 137 -9.21 0.63 5.37
C ILE A 137 -10.30 -0.23 6.01
N ASP A 138 -11.09 -0.96 5.22
CA ASP A 138 -12.14 -1.84 5.72
C ASP A 138 -11.57 -2.97 6.58
N ILE A 139 -10.44 -3.55 6.18
CA ILE A 139 -9.71 -4.54 6.98
C ILE A 139 -9.27 -3.94 8.32
N ILE A 140 -8.71 -2.74 8.32
CA ILE A 140 -8.30 -2.06 9.55
C ILE A 140 -9.53 -1.78 10.44
N LYS A 141 -10.64 -1.33 9.88
CA LYS A 141 -11.88 -1.09 10.64
C LYS A 141 -12.42 -2.35 11.31
N GLN A 142 -12.31 -3.52 10.66
CA GLN A 142 -12.67 -4.80 11.26
C GLN A 142 -11.76 -5.15 12.45
N ALA A 143 -10.45 -4.86 12.33
CA ALA A 143 -9.47 -5.15 13.37
C ALA A 143 -9.58 -4.21 14.58
N VAL A 144 -9.95 -2.97 14.34
CA VAL A 144 -9.83 -1.89 15.30
C VAL A 144 -11.09 -1.05 15.30
N SER A 145 -11.96 -1.28 16.25
CA SER A 145 -13.13 -0.41 16.47
C SER A 145 -12.69 1.00 16.88
N TYR A 146 -12.09 1.79 16.04
CA TYR A 146 -11.48 3.12 16.17
C TYR A 146 -9.94 3.13 16.16
N THR A 147 -9.38 3.43 15.01
CA THR A 147 -8.00 3.93 14.86
C THR A 147 -8.00 5.17 13.99
N HIS A 148 -7.10 6.11 14.31
CA HIS A 148 -6.79 7.22 13.41
C HIS A 148 -6.09 6.67 12.17
N LEU A 149 -6.78 6.73 11.04
CA LEU A 149 -6.23 6.40 9.73
C LEU A 149 -5.61 7.67 9.15
N THR A 150 -4.33 7.59 8.82
CA THR A 150 -3.64 8.67 8.10
C THR A 150 -3.30 8.14 6.72
N LEU A 151 -3.92 8.71 5.69
CA LEU A 151 -3.62 8.42 4.29
C LEU A 151 -2.64 9.47 3.78
N PRO A 152 -1.57 9.10 3.07
CA PRO A 152 -0.85 10.05 2.26
C PRO A 152 -1.76 10.46 1.11
N THR A 153 -2.26 11.68 1.14
CA THR A 153 -2.86 12.31 -0.04
C THR A 153 -1.73 12.84 -0.90
N THR A 154 -1.49 12.18 -2.01
CA THR A 154 -0.78 12.79 -3.13
C THR A 154 -1.81 13.61 -3.89
N GLU A 155 -1.86 14.91 -3.62
CA GLU A 155 -2.39 15.87 -4.58
C GLU A 155 -1.36 16.10 -5.69
#